data_267d7881b906fb50a2a1d7af200f5ff5
#
_entry.id   267d7881b906fb50a2a1d7af200f5ff5
#
_cell.length_a   1.000
_cell.length_b   1.000
_cell.length_c   1.000
_cell.angle_alpha   90.00
_cell.angle_beta   90.00
_cell.angle_gamma   90.00
#
_symmetry.space_group_name_H-M   'P 1'
#
loop_
_entity.id
_entity.type
_entity.pdbx_description
1 polymer ?
#
loop_
_entity_poly.entity_id
_entity_poly.type
_entity_poly.pdbx_seq_one_letter_code
_entity_poly.pdbx_strand_id
1 'polypeptide(L)'
;MIKHIVIWTLKDPADARPMKALLDGCRAVVPGILEFEVGIRTDGLEANADIVLYAAFEDKAALAAYQAHPHHQAVGAQIAQMRQSRVVVDYET
;
A
#
# COMPACT_ATOMS: atom_id res chain seq x y z
N MET A 1 -0.83 -17.63 -5.05
CA MET A 1 -0.26 -16.31 -4.72
C MET A 1 -1.38 -15.28 -4.66
N ILE A 2 -1.34 -14.39 -3.71
CA ILE A 2 -2.32 -13.30 -3.57
C ILE A 2 -1.68 -12.00 -4.02
N LYS A 3 -2.31 -11.30 -4.96
CA LYS A 3 -1.94 -9.95 -5.34
C LYS A 3 -2.80 -8.98 -4.54
N HIS A 4 -2.16 -8.00 -3.92
CA HIS A 4 -2.79 -6.99 -3.09
C HIS A 4 -2.48 -5.63 -3.68
N ILE A 5 -3.50 -4.96 -4.20
CA ILE A 5 -3.34 -3.67 -4.87
C ILE A 5 -4.21 -2.65 -4.16
N VAL A 6 -3.57 -1.56 -3.73
CA VAL A 6 -4.28 -0.44 -3.08
C VAL A 6 -3.90 0.83 -3.81
N ILE A 7 -4.90 1.65 -4.09
CA ILE A 7 -4.72 2.92 -4.80
C ILE A 7 -5.37 4.02 -3.97
N TRP A 8 -4.63 5.11 -3.76
CA TRP A 8 -5.10 6.24 -2.97
C TRP A 8 -5.09 7.54 -3.75
N THR A 9 -6.08 8.38 -3.48
CA THR A 9 -5.97 9.81 -3.72
C THR A 9 -5.69 10.49 -2.38
N LEU A 10 -4.93 11.57 -2.40
CA LEU A 10 -4.49 12.27 -1.20
C LEU A 10 -5.19 13.61 -1.07
N LYS A 11 -5.43 14.05 0.16
CA LYS A 11 -5.94 15.39 0.44
C LYS A 11 -4.95 16.47 -0.01
N ASP A 12 -3.66 16.18 0.19
CA ASP A 12 -2.55 17.02 -0.24
C ASP A 12 -1.56 16.17 -1.02
N PRO A 13 -1.35 16.41 -2.33
CA PRO A 13 -0.40 15.64 -3.13
C PRO A 13 1.03 15.64 -2.58
N ALA A 14 1.41 16.66 -1.81
CA ALA A 14 2.73 16.72 -1.18
C ALA A 14 2.94 15.61 -0.16
N ASP A 15 1.88 14.97 0.32
CA ASP A 15 1.98 13.84 1.26
C ASP A 15 2.38 12.53 0.60
N ALA A 16 2.49 12.48 -0.73
CA ALA A 16 2.82 11.23 -1.44
C ALA A 16 4.18 10.67 -1.01
N ARG A 17 5.22 11.50 -0.89
CA ARG A 17 6.55 11.03 -0.47
C ARG A 17 6.59 10.56 0.98
N PRO A 18 6.06 11.31 1.97
CA PRO A 18 5.94 10.79 3.32
C PRO A 18 5.15 9.49 3.42
N MET A 19 4.05 9.39 2.68
CA MET A 19 3.24 8.17 2.65
C MET A 19 3.99 6.99 2.07
N LYS A 20 4.74 7.20 0.99
CA LYS A 20 5.59 6.15 0.41
C LYS A 20 6.60 5.65 1.44
N ALA A 21 7.25 6.53 2.19
CA ALA A 21 8.20 6.15 3.22
C ALA A 21 7.55 5.28 4.30
N LEU A 22 6.34 5.64 4.73
CA LEU A 22 5.57 4.86 5.70
C LEU A 22 5.25 3.46 5.16
N LEU A 23 4.79 3.37 3.93
CA LEU A 23 4.46 2.09 3.29
C LEU A 23 5.70 1.23 3.06
N ASP A 24 6.80 1.82 2.61
CA ASP A 24 8.05 1.09 2.40
C ASP A 24 8.56 0.45 3.69
N GLY A 25 8.26 1.04 4.84
CA GLY A 25 8.59 0.46 6.15
C GLY A 25 7.82 -0.81 6.48
N CYS A 26 6.76 -1.13 5.73
CA CYS A 26 5.99 -2.36 5.91
C CYS A 26 6.50 -3.53 5.05
N ARG A 27 7.50 -3.31 4.24
CA ARG A 27 7.97 -4.24 3.19
C ARG A 27 8.29 -5.65 3.69
N ALA A 28 8.75 -5.79 4.92
CA ALA A 28 9.25 -7.07 5.41
C ALA A 28 8.76 -7.36 6.84
N VAL A 29 7.60 -6.84 7.22
CA VAL A 29 7.08 -6.99 8.59
C VAL A 29 6.62 -8.40 8.92
N VAL A 30 6.28 -9.21 7.89
CA VAL A 30 5.90 -10.62 8.06
C VAL A 30 6.59 -11.48 7.00
N PRO A 31 6.80 -12.78 7.25
CA PRO A 31 7.22 -13.69 6.19
C PRO A 31 6.10 -13.86 5.16
N GLY A 32 6.46 -14.29 3.94
CA GLY A 32 5.48 -14.56 2.90
C GLY A 32 5.16 -13.37 2.01
N ILE A 33 5.80 -12.22 2.21
CA ILE A 33 5.73 -11.11 1.26
C ILE A 33 6.71 -11.39 0.13
N LEU A 34 6.20 -11.62 -1.08
CA LEU A 34 7.00 -12.01 -2.25
C LEU A 34 7.43 -10.79 -3.06
N GLU A 35 6.53 -9.81 -3.20
CA GLU A 35 6.77 -8.56 -3.91
C GLU A 35 6.15 -7.43 -3.12
N PHE A 36 6.78 -6.25 -3.16
CA PHE A 36 6.26 -5.08 -2.47
C PHE A 36 6.82 -3.84 -3.17
N GLU A 37 5.94 -3.08 -3.80
CA GLU A 37 6.32 -1.88 -4.54
C GLU A 37 5.33 -0.77 -4.26
N VAL A 38 5.86 0.41 -3.93
CA VAL A 38 5.04 1.61 -3.76
C VAL A 38 5.38 2.58 -4.87
N GLY A 39 4.39 2.95 -5.68
CA GLY A 39 4.54 3.87 -6.79
C GLY A 39 3.83 5.19 -6.54
N ILE A 40 4.53 6.29 -6.78
CA ILE A 40 3.92 7.63 -6.83
C ILE A 40 3.69 7.95 -8.29
N ARG A 41 2.56 8.58 -8.63
CA ARG A 41 2.28 8.99 -10.00
C ARG A 41 3.46 9.75 -10.59
N THR A 42 3.73 9.50 -11.87
CA THR A 42 4.80 10.18 -12.61
C THR A 42 4.20 11.34 -13.40
N ASP A 43 4.78 12.51 -13.28
CA ASP A 43 4.37 13.66 -14.06
C ASP A 43 4.53 13.37 -15.55
N GLY A 44 3.54 13.79 -16.34
CA GLY A 44 3.53 13.55 -17.78
C GLY A 44 2.89 12.24 -18.20
N LEU A 45 2.56 11.34 -17.26
CA LEU A 45 1.80 10.13 -17.53
C LEU A 45 0.38 10.27 -17.00
N GLU A 46 -0.54 9.56 -17.64
CA GLU A 46 -1.94 9.61 -17.22
C GLU A 46 -2.12 8.97 -15.84
N ALA A 47 -2.74 9.69 -14.93
CA ALA A 47 -3.10 9.17 -13.61
C ALA A 47 -4.25 9.99 -13.03
N ASN A 48 -5.23 9.32 -12.44
CA ASN A 48 -6.29 9.96 -11.67
C ASN A 48 -6.26 9.55 -10.18
N ALA A 49 -5.10 9.06 -9.76
CA ALA A 49 -4.80 8.76 -8.35
C ALA A 49 -3.35 9.19 -8.08
N ASP A 50 -2.94 9.16 -6.83
CA ASP A 50 -1.66 9.75 -6.44
C ASP A 50 -0.59 8.73 -6.10
N ILE A 51 -0.97 7.60 -5.50
CA ILE A 51 -0.02 6.61 -4.99
C ILE A 51 -0.64 5.22 -5.04
N VAL A 52 0.18 4.21 -5.31
CA VAL A 52 -0.25 2.82 -5.41
C VAL A 52 0.67 1.92 -4.62
N LEU A 53 0.09 0.91 -3.95
CA LEU A 53 0.81 -0.25 -3.42
C LEU A 53 0.49 -1.44 -4.31
N TYR A 54 1.54 -2.06 -4.85
CA TYR A 54 1.46 -3.35 -5.51
C TYR A 54 2.25 -4.35 -4.67
N ALA A 55 1.57 -5.35 -4.13
CA ALA A 55 2.22 -6.36 -3.31
C ALA A 55 1.74 -7.76 -3.67
N ALA A 56 2.59 -8.75 -3.45
CA ALA A 56 2.26 -10.15 -3.63
C ALA A 56 2.60 -10.94 -2.37
N PHE A 57 1.69 -11.81 -1.96
CA PHE A 57 1.80 -12.65 -0.77
C PHE A 57 1.71 -14.12 -1.17
N GLU A 58 2.39 -15.00 -0.44
CA GLU A 58 2.36 -16.44 -0.70
C GLU A 58 0.93 -16.98 -0.69
N ASP A 59 0.12 -16.56 0.28
CA ASP A 59 -1.23 -17.04 0.50
C ASP A 59 -2.07 -16.04 1.29
N LYS A 60 -3.33 -16.38 1.50
CA LYS A 60 -4.27 -15.55 2.26
C LYS A 60 -3.85 -15.35 3.71
N ALA A 61 -3.20 -16.35 4.30
CA ALA A 61 -2.73 -16.26 5.69
C ALA A 61 -1.61 -15.24 5.84
N ALA A 62 -0.70 -15.16 4.86
CA ALA A 62 0.36 -14.16 4.86
C ALA A 62 -0.20 -12.75 4.74
N LEU A 63 -1.18 -12.54 3.86
CA LEU A 63 -1.86 -11.24 3.74
C LEU A 63 -2.56 -10.87 5.05
N ALA A 64 -3.27 -11.81 5.67
CA ALA A 64 -3.96 -11.56 6.92
C ALA A 64 -2.98 -11.20 8.05
N ALA A 65 -1.85 -11.90 8.14
CA ALA A 65 -0.80 -11.60 9.12
C ALA A 65 -0.21 -10.20 8.92
N TYR A 66 0.00 -9.80 7.65
CA TYR A 66 0.46 -8.47 7.30
C TYR A 66 -0.53 -7.40 7.77
N GLN A 67 -1.80 -7.58 7.45
CA GLN A 67 -2.85 -6.61 7.80
C GLN A 67 -3.05 -6.49 9.31
N ALA A 68 -2.87 -7.58 10.06
CA ALA A 68 -3.01 -7.60 11.51
C ALA A 68 -1.76 -7.11 12.25
N HIS A 69 -0.62 -6.98 11.56
CA HIS A 69 0.63 -6.61 12.21
C HIS A 69 0.53 -5.21 12.82
N PRO A 70 0.99 -5.01 14.07
CA PRO A 70 0.90 -3.69 14.74
C PRO A 70 1.54 -2.56 13.97
N HIS A 71 2.66 -2.80 13.30
CA HIS A 71 3.33 -1.77 12.50
C HIS A 71 2.45 -1.36 11.31
N HIS A 72 1.84 -2.33 10.61
CA HIS A 72 0.92 -2.04 9.51
C HIS A 72 -0.29 -1.23 9.99
N GLN A 73 -0.84 -1.60 11.15
CA GLN A 73 -1.99 -0.88 11.71
C GLN A 73 -1.65 0.55 12.08
N ALA A 74 -0.45 0.78 12.64
CA ALA A 74 0.01 2.12 12.98
C ALA A 74 0.20 2.98 11.72
N VAL A 75 0.78 2.41 10.66
CA VAL A 75 0.93 3.07 9.36
C VAL A 75 -0.44 3.37 8.76
N GLY A 76 -1.37 2.42 8.80
CA GLY A 76 -2.74 2.60 8.33
C GLY A 76 -3.46 3.76 9.01
N ALA A 77 -3.26 3.94 10.30
CA ALA A 77 -3.85 5.05 11.04
C ALA A 77 -3.29 6.40 10.57
N GLN A 78 -1.99 6.48 10.26
CA GLN A 78 -1.38 7.69 9.71
C GLN A 78 -1.88 7.98 8.30
N ILE A 79 -1.96 6.95 7.44
CA ILE A 79 -2.46 7.08 6.07
C ILE A 79 -3.91 7.55 6.07
N ALA A 80 -4.72 7.10 7.02
CA ALA A 80 -6.12 7.53 7.14
C ALA A 80 -6.26 9.05 7.30
N GLN A 81 -5.25 9.73 7.84
CA GLN A 81 -5.24 11.19 7.95
C GLN A 81 -4.83 11.87 6.64
N MET A 82 -4.10 11.19 5.77
CA MET A 82 -3.56 11.74 4.53
C MET A 82 -4.47 11.48 3.34
N ARG A 83 -5.14 10.33 3.31
CA ARG A 83 -5.92 9.90 2.15
C ARG A 83 -7.25 10.64 2.04
N GLN A 84 -7.64 10.94 0.81
CA GLN A 84 -8.99 11.36 0.47
C GLN A 84 -9.85 10.15 0.09
N SER A 85 -9.28 9.22 -0.69
CA SER A 85 -9.96 7.99 -1.08
C SER A 85 -8.99 6.81 -1.05
N ARG A 86 -9.55 5.62 -0.97
CA ARG A 86 -8.82 4.35 -1.00
C ARG A 86 -9.61 3.33 -1.79
N VAL A 87 -8.97 2.71 -2.75
CA VAL A 87 -9.53 1.60 -3.53
C VAL A 87 -8.62 0.40 -3.34
N VAL A 88 -9.19 -0.76 -3.12
CA VAL A 88 -8.41 -1.99 -2.94
C VAL A 88 -9.02 -3.10 -3.77
N VAL A 89 -8.15 -3.93 -4.34
CA VAL A 89 -8.51 -5.20 -4.94
C VAL A 89 -7.45 -6.24 -4.58
N ASP A 90 -7.92 -7.36 -4.05
CA ASP A 90 -7.09 -8.53 -3.78
C ASP A 90 -7.58 -9.64 -4.68
N TYR A 91 -6.66 -10.36 -5.32
CA TYR A 91 -7.04 -11.47 -6.17
C TYR A 91 -5.99 -12.57 -6.12
N GLU A 92 -6.44 -13.78 -6.41
CA GLU A 92 -5.59 -14.98 -6.39
C GLU A 92 -5.18 -15.36 -7.81
N THR A 93 -3.92 -15.68 -7.97
CA THR A 93 -3.38 -16.18 -9.25
C THR A 93 -2.84 -17.59 -9.10
#